data_8be9f2dd8b6cea73baf67f4979eca56c
#
_entry.id   8be9f2dd8b6cea73baf67f4979eca56c
#
_cell.length_a   1.000
_cell.length_b   1.000
_cell.length_c   1.000
_cell.angle_alpha   90.00
_cell.angle_beta   90.00
_cell.angle_gamma   90.00
#
_symmetry.space_group_name_H-M   'P 1'
#
loop_
_entity.id
_entity.type
_entity.pdbx_description
1 polymer ?
#
loop_
_entity_poly.entity_id
_entity_poly.type
_entity_poly.pdbx_seq_one_letter_code
_entity_poly.pdbx_strand_id
1 'polypeptide(L)'
;GVVGTWYTQELPTHLVDHIEKVTVLWQANITKSQSTKLGTLFKTGEELHILIMNIEAFSTSKGSQFAQKFMLSHKTLMVIDESTTIKNPKAKRTKNIIQLADRAQYRRILTGSPVTKNPLDLYSQCYFLDPYHLDFTSYYAFRNRYALMKTIHVQGRSIQVVDKFQNLKELSEQLKLFSYRVLKEDCLDLPDKIYMKRAISLTDEQQKVYKQMKEQALAILNKKTVTTVNALSQLMRLQQITCGHFVADDGTTQEIKNNRLNELMDILDEVEGKAIIWVHWQKDVQI
;
A
#
# COMPACT_ATOMS: atom_id res chain seq x y z
N GLY A 1 12.91 -2.13 3.00
CA GLY A 1 11.45 -1.99 3.20
C GLY A 1 11.08 -2.10 4.68
N VAL A 2 9.85 -1.82 5.08
CA VAL A 2 9.33 -1.74 6.46
C VAL A 2 9.79 -2.90 7.36
N VAL A 3 9.81 -4.11 6.85
CA VAL A 3 10.23 -5.33 7.57
C VAL A 3 11.71 -5.27 8.00
N GLY A 4 12.57 -4.72 7.13
CA GLY A 4 13.98 -4.51 7.47
C GLY A 4 14.17 -3.48 8.57
N THR A 5 13.41 -2.38 8.52
CA THR A 5 13.43 -1.32 9.54
C THR A 5 13.07 -1.85 10.92
N TRP A 6 12.02 -2.67 11.03
CA TRP A 6 11.68 -3.33 12.29
C TRP A 6 12.82 -4.19 12.84
N TYR A 7 13.49 -4.94 11.97
CA TYR A 7 14.58 -5.83 12.39
C TYR A 7 15.86 -5.09 12.77
N THR A 8 16.22 -4.03 12.01
CA THR A 8 17.52 -3.35 12.16
C THR A 8 17.49 -2.09 13.02
N GLN A 9 16.34 -1.47 13.20
CA GLN A 9 16.21 -0.15 13.85
C GLN A 9 15.20 -0.17 15.00
N GLU A 10 13.92 -0.43 14.73
CA GLU A 10 12.84 -0.23 15.70
C GLU A 10 12.99 -1.14 16.92
N LEU A 11 13.10 -2.46 16.70
CA LEU A 11 13.23 -3.40 17.81
C LEU A 11 14.53 -3.23 18.59
N PRO A 12 15.70 -3.03 17.97
CA PRO A 12 16.92 -2.74 18.73
C PRO A 12 16.86 -1.46 19.55
N THR A 13 16.18 -0.42 19.04
CA THR A 13 16.13 0.91 19.67
C THR A 13 15.09 0.98 20.79
N HIS A 14 13.95 0.30 20.63
CA HIS A 14 12.80 0.50 21.52
C HIS A 14 12.53 -0.67 22.48
N LEU A 15 13.06 -1.85 22.22
CA LEU A 15 12.99 -2.95 23.19
C LEU A 15 14.00 -2.74 24.31
N VAL A 16 13.51 -2.85 25.54
CA VAL A 16 14.33 -2.72 26.76
C VAL A 16 15.44 -3.78 26.82
N ASP A 17 16.62 -3.39 27.26
CA ASP A 17 17.82 -4.22 27.23
C ASP A 17 17.77 -5.43 28.18
N HIS A 18 17.01 -5.33 29.30
CA HIS A 18 16.91 -6.41 30.29
C HIS A 18 16.05 -7.60 29.86
N ILE A 19 15.40 -7.53 28.67
CA ILE A 19 14.65 -8.65 28.08
C ILE A 19 15.53 -9.39 27.10
N GLU A 20 15.88 -10.62 27.40
CA GLU A 20 16.53 -11.51 26.46
C GLU A 20 15.58 -11.81 25.30
N LYS A 21 16.08 -11.71 24.06
CA LYS A 21 15.26 -11.79 22.86
C LYS A 21 15.91 -12.56 21.74
N VAL A 22 15.13 -13.36 21.05
CA VAL A 22 15.49 -14.06 19.81
C VAL A 22 14.66 -13.48 18.67
N THR A 23 15.28 -12.68 17.83
CA THR A 23 14.61 -12.03 16.69
C THR A 23 15.04 -12.67 15.39
N VAL A 24 14.10 -13.16 14.61
CA VAL A 24 14.36 -13.76 13.29
C VAL A 24 13.46 -13.19 12.22
N LEU A 25 14.08 -12.77 11.12
CA LEU A 25 13.41 -12.34 9.90
C LEU A 25 13.16 -13.56 9.00
N TRP A 26 11.91 -13.83 8.69
CA TRP A 26 11.53 -14.88 7.75
C TRP A 26 11.81 -14.47 6.30
N GLN A 27 12.30 -15.40 5.50
CA GLN A 27 12.58 -15.21 4.07
C GLN A 27 11.97 -16.35 3.25
N ALA A 28 11.47 -16.03 2.05
CA ALA A 28 10.85 -17.03 1.17
C ALA A 28 11.83 -18.12 0.70
N ASN A 29 13.08 -17.73 0.41
CA ASN A 29 14.16 -18.61 0.04
C ASN A 29 14.97 -18.98 1.29
N ILE A 30 14.65 -20.13 1.90
CA ILE A 30 15.28 -20.59 3.14
C ILE A 30 16.58 -21.31 2.79
N THR A 31 17.72 -20.66 3.05
CA THR A 31 19.03 -21.29 3.02
C THR A 31 19.25 -22.16 4.26
N LYS A 32 20.30 -22.99 4.28
CA LYS A 32 20.66 -23.81 5.45
C LYS A 32 20.91 -22.94 6.69
N SER A 33 21.62 -21.83 6.54
CA SER A 33 21.84 -20.85 7.63
C SER A 33 20.51 -20.24 8.12
N GLN A 34 19.64 -19.86 7.22
CA GLN A 34 18.31 -19.33 7.55
C GLN A 34 17.44 -20.36 8.28
N SER A 35 17.49 -21.62 7.88
CA SER A 35 16.79 -22.72 8.55
C SER A 35 17.27 -22.90 10.01
N THR A 36 18.58 -22.81 10.24
CA THR A 36 19.15 -22.86 11.60
C THR A 36 18.64 -21.69 12.44
N LYS A 37 18.67 -20.46 11.91
CA LYS A 37 18.13 -19.27 12.60
C LYS A 37 16.65 -19.41 12.92
N LEU A 38 15.84 -19.87 11.97
CA LEU A 38 14.40 -20.10 12.20
C LEU A 38 14.17 -21.18 13.28
N GLY A 39 15.06 -22.15 13.38
CA GLY A 39 15.03 -23.19 14.42
C GLY A 39 15.21 -22.64 15.83
N THR A 40 15.92 -21.54 16.01
CA THR A 40 16.10 -20.93 17.36
C THR A 40 14.80 -20.42 17.94
N LEU A 41 13.83 -20.04 17.11
CA LEU A 41 12.50 -19.59 17.55
C LEU A 41 11.67 -20.69 18.27
N PHE A 42 12.09 -21.95 18.21
CA PHE A 42 11.39 -23.08 18.81
C PHE A 42 12.15 -23.73 19.97
N LYS A 43 13.26 -23.11 20.37
CA LYS A 43 13.96 -23.53 21.58
C LYS A 43 13.14 -23.14 22.80
N THR A 44 13.20 -23.98 23.82
CA THR A 44 12.62 -23.69 25.15
C THR A 44 13.53 -22.75 25.91
N GLY A 45 12.99 -21.67 26.44
CA GLY A 45 13.70 -20.65 27.20
C GLY A 45 12.72 -19.60 27.71
N GLU A 46 13.22 -18.63 28.45
CA GLU A 46 12.44 -17.49 28.95
C GLU A 46 12.54 -16.25 28.01
N GLU A 47 13.29 -16.38 26.92
CA GLU A 47 13.53 -15.31 25.99
C GLU A 47 12.26 -14.93 25.22
N LEU A 48 12.14 -13.65 24.90
CA LEU A 48 11.10 -13.15 23.98
C LEU A 48 11.43 -13.57 22.54
N HIS A 49 10.63 -14.45 21.97
CA HIS A 49 10.77 -14.86 20.58
C HIS A 49 10.01 -13.93 19.64
N ILE A 50 10.71 -13.30 18.71
CA ILE A 50 10.16 -12.35 17.74
C ILE A 50 10.35 -12.88 16.33
N LEU A 51 9.23 -13.22 15.68
CA LEU A 51 9.18 -13.60 14.28
C LEU A 51 8.71 -12.40 13.44
N ILE A 52 9.57 -11.91 12.56
CA ILE A 52 9.23 -10.83 11.62
C ILE A 52 8.98 -11.44 10.24
N MET A 53 7.85 -11.12 9.64
CA MET A 53 7.47 -11.63 8.33
C MET A 53 6.96 -10.51 7.43
N ASN A 54 7.31 -10.58 6.15
CA ASN A 54 6.66 -9.73 5.15
C ASN A 54 5.20 -10.17 4.95
N ILE A 55 4.29 -9.22 4.80
CA ILE A 55 2.86 -9.48 4.65
C ILE A 55 2.55 -10.36 3.43
N GLU A 56 3.34 -10.29 2.36
CA GLU A 56 3.21 -11.12 1.17
C GLU A 56 3.47 -12.61 1.44
N ALA A 57 4.21 -12.94 2.48
CA ALA A 57 4.44 -14.33 2.89
C ALA A 57 3.12 -15.08 3.14
N PHE A 58 2.11 -14.37 3.62
CA PHE A 58 0.77 -14.93 3.90
C PHE A 58 -0.06 -15.19 2.63
N SER A 59 0.39 -14.76 1.47
CA SER A 59 -0.17 -15.20 0.18
C SER A 59 0.31 -16.59 -0.24
N THR A 60 1.35 -17.11 0.43
CA THR A 60 1.96 -18.42 0.17
C THR A 60 1.59 -19.44 1.24
N SER A 61 1.51 -20.71 0.88
CA SER A 61 1.27 -21.80 1.84
C SER A 61 2.43 -21.93 2.83
N LYS A 62 3.67 -21.81 2.34
CA LYS A 62 4.91 -21.93 3.14
C LYS A 62 4.97 -20.88 4.27
N GLY A 63 4.71 -19.62 3.95
CA GLY A 63 4.71 -18.54 4.95
C GLY A 63 3.61 -18.71 5.99
N SER A 64 2.38 -19.01 5.53
CA SER A 64 1.24 -19.23 6.43
C SER A 64 1.45 -20.42 7.36
N GLN A 65 1.98 -21.54 6.85
CA GLN A 65 2.27 -22.73 7.65
C GLN A 65 3.37 -22.46 8.70
N PHE A 66 4.40 -21.70 8.32
CA PHE A 66 5.47 -21.36 9.26
C PHE A 66 4.94 -20.47 10.40
N ALA A 67 4.16 -19.44 10.07
CA ALA A 67 3.51 -18.59 11.07
C ALA A 67 2.59 -19.41 11.98
N GLN A 68 1.80 -20.32 11.41
CA GLN A 68 0.95 -21.21 12.18
C GLN A 68 1.74 -22.09 13.17
N LYS A 69 2.85 -22.67 12.71
CA LYS A 69 3.74 -23.47 13.58
C LYS A 69 4.27 -22.64 14.75
N PHE A 70 4.73 -21.41 14.49
CA PHE A 70 5.21 -20.50 15.52
C PHE A 70 4.11 -20.19 16.55
N MET A 71 2.91 -19.85 16.10
CA MET A 71 1.78 -19.50 16.97
C MET A 71 1.23 -20.68 17.76
N LEU A 72 1.42 -21.91 17.29
CA LEU A 72 1.07 -23.12 18.06
C LEU A 72 2.08 -23.43 19.16
N SER A 73 3.32 -22.95 19.02
CA SER A 73 4.40 -23.20 19.99
C SER A 73 4.50 -22.12 21.09
N HIS A 74 3.87 -20.96 20.89
CA HIS A 74 4.01 -19.80 21.78
C HIS A 74 2.67 -19.12 22.05
N LYS A 75 2.55 -18.51 23.23
CA LYS A 75 1.52 -17.49 23.47
C LYS A 75 1.94 -16.22 22.71
N THR A 76 1.16 -15.80 21.74
CA THR A 76 1.60 -14.79 20.79
C THR A 76 0.80 -13.48 20.88
N LEU A 77 1.51 -12.36 20.73
CA LEU A 77 0.97 -11.09 20.27
C LEU A 77 1.21 -11.00 18.75
N MET A 78 0.16 -10.91 17.98
CA MET A 78 0.25 -10.70 16.53
C MET A 78 0.05 -9.21 16.19
N VAL A 79 1.06 -8.61 15.58
CA VAL A 79 1.04 -7.20 15.16
C VAL A 79 1.09 -7.12 13.65
N ILE A 80 0.23 -6.30 13.06
CA ILE A 80 0.28 -5.96 11.63
C ILE A 80 0.62 -4.50 11.50
N ASP A 81 1.80 -4.22 10.95
CA ASP A 81 2.18 -2.89 10.51
C ASP A 81 1.64 -2.63 9.10
N GLU A 82 1.29 -1.39 8.83
CA GLU A 82 0.60 -0.97 7.60
C GLU A 82 -0.64 -1.85 7.31
N SER A 83 -1.56 -1.90 8.28
CA SER A 83 -2.74 -2.78 8.24
C SER A 83 -3.66 -2.57 7.05
N THR A 84 -3.52 -1.45 6.32
CA THR A 84 -4.19 -1.24 5.03
C THR A 84 -3.91 -2.32 4.00
N THR A 85 -2.82 -3.07 4.16
CA THR A 85 -2.45 -4.22 3.33
C THR A 85 -3.45 -5.38 3.42
N ILE A 86 -4.24 -5.45 4.51
CA ILE A 86 -5.30 -6.46 4.72
C ILE A 86 -6.72 -5.92 4.56
N LYS A 87 -6.92 -4.71 4.04
CA LYS A 87 -8.23 -4.07 3.88
C LYS A 87 -9.20 -4.82 2.96
N ASN A 88 -8.69 -5.61 2.02
CA ASN A 88 -9.54 -6.37 1.09
C ASN A 88 -9.90 -7.75 1.68
N PRO A 89 -11.17 -7.98 2.10
CA PRO A 89 -11.59 -9.24 2.72
C PRO A 89 -11.51 -10.45 1.77
N LYS A 90 -11.45 -10.22 0.45
CA LYS A 90 -11.38 -11.28 -0.56
C LYS A 90 -9.95 -11.72 -0.87
N ALA A 91 -8.95 -10.93 -0.50
CA ALA A 91 -7.55 -11.25 -0.78
C ALA A 91 -7.10 -12.49 0.00
N LYS A 92 -6.32 -13.37 -0.66
CA LYS A 92 -5.82 -14.62 -0.06
C LYS A 92 -5.03 -14.35 1.22
N ARG A 93 -4.13 -13.36 1.20
CA ARG A 93 -3.36 -12.98 2.39
C ARG A 93 -4.24 -12.53 3.56
N THR A 94 -5.29 -11.73 3.30
CA THR A 94 -6.22 -11.27 4.34
C THR A 94 -6.94 -12.46 4.99
N LYS A 95 -7.45 -13.39 4.19
CA LYS A 95 -8.12 -14.59 4.70
C LYS A 95 -7.18 -15.44 5.54
N ASN A 96 -5.95 -15.68 5.08
CA ASN A 96 -4.96 -16.47 5.81
C ASN A 96 -4.56 -15.79 7.13
N ILE A 97 -4.38 -14.47 7.13
CA ILE A 97 -4.05 -13.70 8.33
C ILE A 97 -5.20 -13.73 9.34
N ILE A 98 -6.44 -13.52 8.91
CA ILE A 98 -7.61 -13.60 9.80
C ILE A 98 -7.74 -14.99 10.41
N GLN A 99 -7.57 -16.05 9.61
CA GLN A 99 -7.61 -17.43 10.11
C GLN A 99 -6.50 -17.71 11.14
N LEU A 100 -5.32 -17.12 10.96
CA LEU A 100 -4.22 -17.24 11.92
C LEU A 100 -4.46 -16.40 13.17
N ALA A 101 -5.11 -15.25 13.04
CA ALA A 101 -5.39 -14.34 14.15
C ALA A 101 -6.16 -15.02 15.30
N ASP A 102 -7.02 -15.99 14.99
CA ASP A 102 -7.77 -16.75 15.99
C ASP A 102 -6.87 -17.57 16.96
N ARG A 103 -5.62 -17.77 16.58
CA ARG A 103 -4.61 -18.46 17.40
C ARG A 103 -3.78 -17.51 18.26
N ALA A 104 -3.80 -16.20 17.95
CA ALA A 104 -3.07 -15.20 18.71
C ALA A 104 -3.83 -14.83 19.98
N GLN A 105 -3.12 -14.77 21.11
CA GLN A 105 -3.71 -14.33 22.38
C GLN A 105 -4.01 -12.82 22.35
N TYR A 106 -3.15 -12.05 21.72
CA TYR A 106 -3.31 -10.60 21.57
C TYR A 106 -3.10 -10.19 20.11
N ARG A 107 -3.78 -9.14 19.70
CA ARG A 107 -3.70 -8.61 18.33
C ARG A 107 -3.59 -7.11 18.36
N ARG A 108 -2.79 -6.54 17.44
CA ARG A 108 -2.65 -5.09 17.25
C ARG A 108 -2.49 -4.80 15.76
N ILE A 109 -2.93 -3.64 15.35
CA ILE A 109 -2.67 -3.08 14.03
C ILE A 109 -2.07 -1.68 14.18
N LEU A 110 -1.16 -1.36 13.27
CA LEU A 110 -0.55 -0.04 13.15
C LEU A 110 -0.79 0.46 11.74
N THR A 111 -1.15 1.71 11.59
CA THR A 111 -1.32 2.34 10.28
C THR A 111 -1.39 3.86 10.40
N GLY A 112 -0.76 4.56 9.47
CA GLY A 112 -0.87 6.02 9.36
C GLY A 112 -2.22 6.48 8.79
N SER A 113 -2.94 5.61 8.05
CA SER A 113 -4.24 5.93 7.47
C SER A 113 -5.07 4.65 7.25
N PRO A 114 -5.97 4.29 8.16
CA PRO A 114 -6.76 3.06 8.06
C PRO A 114 -7.76 3.05 6.89
N VAL A 115 -8.16 4.24 6.44
CA VAL A 115 -9.06 4.43 5.30
C VAL A 115 -8.27 5.00 4.13
N THR A 116 -8.09 4.23 3.06
CA THR A 116 -7.33 4.67 1.88
C THR A 116 -8.22 5.01 0.69
N LYS A 117 -9.32 4.31 0.51
CA LYS A 117 -10.30 4.56 -0.58
C LYS A 117 -11.66 4.94 -0.04
N ASN A 118 -12.15 4.18 0.92
CA ASN A 118 -13.49 4.36 1.45
C ASN A 118 -13.61 3.68 2.83
N PRO A 119 -14.65 3.98 3.60
CA PRO A 119 -14.85 3.44 4.94
C PRO A 119 -14.93 1.91 5.02
N LEU A 120 -15.24 1.22 3.91
CA LEU A 120 -15.31 -0.25 3.89
C LEU A 120 -13.92 -0.90 4.02
N ASP A 121 -12.84 -0.13 3.84
CA ASP A 121 -11.47 -0.56 4.10
C ASP A 121 -11.25 -0.98 5.56
N LEU A 122 -12.09 -0.50 6.49
CA LEU A 122 -11.99 -0.77 7.93
C LEU A 122 -12.41 -2.19 8.31
N TYR A 123 -13.34 -2.81 7.57
CA TYR A 123 -13.93 -4.08 7.99
C TYR A 123 -12.90 -5.15 8.35
N SER A 124 -12.03 -5.50 7.41
CA SER A 124 -11.06 -6.58 7.62
C SER A 124 -9.99 -6.23 8.67
N GLN A 125 -9.64 -4.96 8.80
CA GLN A 125 -8.68 -4.49 9.78
C GLN A 125 -9.25 -4.61 11.19
N CYS A 126 -10.49 -4.19 11.41
CA CYS A 126 -11.16 -4.32 12.70
C CYS A 126 -11.50 -5.79 13.01
N TYR A 127 -11.93 -6.55 12.00
CA TYR A 127 -12.23 -7.98 12.15
C TYR A 127 -10.99 -8.80 12.56
N PHE A 128 -9.80 -8.40 12.09
CA PHE A 128 -8.54 -8.99 12.56
C PHE A 128 -8.31 -8.76 14.05
N LEU A 129 -8.64 -7.57 14.57
CA LEU A 129 -8.48 -7.27 16.01
C LEU A 129 -9.45 -8.10 16.84
N ASP A 130 -10.72 -7.97 16.54
CA ASP A 130 -11.79 -8.75 17.13
C ASP A 130 -13.02 -8.70 16.20
N PRO A 131 -13.63 -9.85 15.83
CA PRO A 131 -14.83 -9.89 15.01
C PRO A 131 -16.02 -9.12 15.61
N TYR A 132 -16.04 -8.94 16.92
CA TYR A 132 -17.15 -8.27 17.64
C TYR A 132 -16.96 -6.76 17.83
N HIS A 133 -15.80 -6.19 17.52
CA HIS A 133 -15.54 -4.74 17.67
C HIS A 133 -16.50 -3.85 16.88
N LEU A 134 -16.93 -4.31 15.72
CA LEU A 134 -17.87 -3.58 14.86
C LEU A 134 -19.28 -4.20 14.84
N ASP A 135 -19.54 -5.25 15.61
CA ASP A 135 -20.80 -6.02 15.66
C ASP A 135 -21.24 -6.59 14.29
N PHE A 136 -20.29 -6.79 13.37
CA PHE A 136 -20.57 -7.36 12.06
C PHE A 136 -19.70 -8.59 11.79
N THR A 137 -20.31 -9.74 11.76
CA THR A 137 -19.65 -11.02 11.40
C THR A 137 -19.49 -11.20 9.88
N SER A 138 -20.15 -10.34 9.07
CA SER A 138 -20.12 -10.41 7.61
C SER A 138 -19.76 -9.07 6.98
N TYR A 139 -18.82 -9.10 6.04
CA TYR A 139 -18.48 -7.92 5.23
C TYR A 139 -19.71 -7.35 4.51
N TYR A 140 -20.62 -8.18 4.03
CA TYR A 140 -21.81 -7.71 3.33
C TYR A 140 -22.79 -6.98 4.27
N ALA A 141 -22.95 -7.45 5.51
CA ALA A 141 -23.75 -6.76 6.52
C ALA A 141 -23.13 -5.39 6.86
N PHE A 142 -21.84 -5.34 7.12
CA PHE A 142 -21.09 -4.10 7.33
C PHE A 142 -21.21 -3.15 6.14
N ARG A 143 -21.00 -3.63 4.92
CA ARG A 143 -21.15 -2.84 3.70
C ARG A 143 -22.56 -2.24 3.59
N ASN A 144 -23.62 -3.04 3.78
CA ASN A 144 -25.00 -2.58 3.66
C ASN A 144 -25.40 -1.57 4.75
N ARG A 145 -24.74 -1.63 5.92
CA ARG A 145 -24.94 -0.62 6.99
C ARG A 145 -24.33 0.72 6.62
N TYR A 146 -23.13 0.72 6.03
CA TYR A 146 -22.34 1.94 5.81
C TYR A 146 -22.28 2.42 4.37
N ALA A 147 -22.83 1.67 3.41
CA ALA A 147 -22.88 2.06 2.01
C ALA A 147 -24.21 1.74 1.36
N LEU A 148 -24.73 2.68 0.59
CA LEU A 148 -25.82 2.46 -0.33
C LEU A 148 -25.26 1.98 -1.67
N MET A 149 -25.85 0.92 -2.19
CA MET A 149 -25.40 0.29 -3.42
C MET A 149 -26.36 0.64 -4.56
N LYS A 150 -25.80 0.90 -5.75
CA LYS A 150 -26.57 0.98 -6.99
C LYS A 150 -26.07 -0.05 -8.01
N THR A 151 -27.00 -0.50 -8.83
CA THR A 151 -26.66 -1.39 -9.96
C THR A 151 -26.36 -0.55 -11.18
N ILE A 152 -25.22 -0.79 -11.81
CA ILE A 152 -24.86 -0.25 -13.11
C ILE A 152 -24.74 -1.38 -14.11
N HIS A 153 -25.07 -1.10 -15.38
CA HIS A 153 -24.93 -2.05 -16.47
C HIS A 153 -23.72 -1.70 -17.31
N VAL A 154 -22.73 -2.57 -17.34
CA VAL A 154 -21.50 -2.41 -18.11
C VAL A 154 -21.33 -3.62 -19.02
N GLN A 155 -21.29 -3.40 -20.33
CA GLN A 155 -21.12 -4.48 -21.33
C GLN A 155 -22.08 -5.67 -21.12
N GLY A 156 -23.36 -5.37 -20.86
CA GLY A 156 -24.40 -6.42 -20.64
C GLY A 156 -24.36 -7.14 -19.29
N ARG A 157 -23.45 -6.75 -18.39
CA ARG A 157 -23.38 -7.30 -17.01
C ARG A 157 -23.86 -6.28 -15.99
N SER A 158 -24.66 -6.73 -15.05
CA SER A 158 -25.07 -5.94 -13.89
C SER A 158 -24.00 -5.96 -12.81
N ILE A 159 -23.47 -4.83 -12.45
CA ILE A 159 -22.44 -4.68 -11.41
C ILE A 159 -22.97 -3.78 -10.31
N GLN A 160 -22.82 -4.22 -9.05
CA GLN A 160 -23.13 -3.40 -7.89
C GLN A 160 -21.94 -2.50 -7.53
N VAL A 161 -22.16 -1.21 -7.49
CA VAL A 161 -21.18 -0.20 -7.07
C VAL A 161 -21.72 0.60 -5.90
N VAL A 162 -20.82 1.17 -5.09
CA VAL A 162 -21.21 2.08 -4.03
C VAL A 162 -21.73 3.39 -4.67
N ASP A 163 -22.92 3.80 -4.27
CA ASP A 163 -23.48 5.09 -4.67
C ASP A 163 -23.06 6.19 -3.69
N LYS A 164 -23.30 5.97 -2.40
CA LYS A 164 -22.89 6.88 -1.32
C LYS A 164 -22.66 6.12 -0.02
N PHE A 165 -21.93 6.74 0.89
CA PHE A 165 -21.75 6.24 2.26
C PHE A 165 -22.75 6.87 3.22
N GLN A 166 -23.10 6.14 4.27
CA GLN A 166 -24.05 6.53 5.30
C GLN A 166 -23.57 6.10 6.69
N ASN A 167 -24.20 6.61 7.75
CA ASN A 167 -23.93 6.25 9.14
C ASN A 167 -22.46 6.40 9.58
N LEU A 168 -21.67 7.30 8.93
CA LEU A 168 -20.25 7.44 9.19
C LEU A 168 -19.95 7.97 10.60
N LYS A 169 -20.86 8.72 11.20
CA LYS A 169 -20.73 9.19 12.59
C LYS A 169 -20.77 8.01 13.55
N GLU A 170 -21.73 7.10 13.38
CA GLU A 170 -21.84 5.86 14.15
C GLU A 170 -20.54 5.04 14.05
N LEU A 171 -20.04 4.81 12.83
CA LEU A 171 -18.79 4.09 12.63
C LEU A 171 -17.60 4.75 13.33
N SER A 172 -17.53 6.08 13.28
CA SER A 172 -16.47 6.85 13.96
C SER A 172 -16.54 6.69 15.49
N GLU A 173 -17.74 6.71 16.07
CA GLU A 173 -17.92 6.53 17.51
C GLU A 173 -17.55 5.09 17.94
N GLN A 174 -17.91 4.09 17.17
CA GLN A 174 -17.50 2.70 17.45
C GLN A 174 -15.97 2.54 17.41
N LEU A 175 -15.30 3.14 16.42
CA LEU A 175 -13.83 3.06 16.33
C LEU A 175 -13.12 3.67 17.54
N LYS A 176 -13.63 4.73 18.11
CA LYS A 176 -13.03 5.39 19.29
C LYS A 176 -12.93 4.47 20.51
N LEU A 177 -13.79 3.45 20.63
CA LEU A 177 -13.81 2.55 21.77
C LEU A 177 -12.57 1.65 21.88
N PHE A 178 -11.89 1.37 20.76
CA PHE A 178 -10.76 0.43 20.70
C PHE A 178 -9.58 0.92 19.88
N SER A 179 -9.61 2.17 19.39
CA SER A 179 -8.53 2.77 18.61
C SER A 179 -7.95 4.01 19.30
N TYR A 180 -6.68 4.23 19.09
CA TYR A 180 -5.98 5.43 19.50
C TYR A 180 -5.39 6.11 18.26
N ARG A 181 -5.59 7.41 18.14
CA ARG A 181 -5.09 8.22 17.03
C ARG A 181 -4.25 9.37 17.57
N VAL A 182 -3.08 9.54 16.98
CA VAL A 182 -2.19 10.68 17.22
C VAL A 182 -1.96 11.40 15.91
N LEU A 183 -2.16 12.69 15.88
CA LEU A 183 -1.86 13.53 14.73
C LEU A 183 -0.44 14.11 14.85
N LYS A 184 0.21 14.34 13.71
CA LYS A 184 1.55 14.97 13.71
C LYS A 184 1.53 16.36 14.33
N GLU A 185 0.46 17.12 14.09
CA GLU A 185 0.23 18.44 14.65
C GLU A 185 0.08 18.46 16.17
N ASP A 186 -0.33 17.34 16.78
CA ASP A 186 -0.47 17.21 18.24
C ASP A 186 0.88 16.90 18.92
N CYS A 187 1.87 16.39 18.18
CA CYS A 187 3.09 15.82 18.74
C CYS A 187 4.38 16.48 18.25
N LEU A 188 4.32 17.20 17.15
CA LEU A 188 5.49 17.76 16.48
C LEU A 188 5.24 19.22 16.13
N ASP A 189 6.17 20.07 16.53
CA ASP A 189 6.23 21.47 16.07
C ASP A 189 6.91 21.49 14.70
N LEU A 190 6.11 21.35 13.65
CA LEU A 190 6.58 21.33 12.27
C LEU A 190 6.13 22.61 11.55
N PRO A 191 6.97 23.16 10.68
CA PRO A 191 6.57 24.29 9.84
C PRO A 191 5.43 23.89 8.90
N ASP A 192 4.64 24.86 8.49
CA ASP A 192 3.54 24.65 7.55
C ASP A 192 4.06 24.10 6.22
N LYS A 193 3.26 23.22 5.61
CA LYS A 193 3.56 22.70 4.29
C LYS A 193 3.28 23.74 3.22
N ILE A 194 4.30 24.06 2.45
CA ILE A 194 4.19 24.96 1.30
C ILE A 194 4.06 24.12 0.02
N TYR A 195 3.01 24.36 -0.75
CA TYR A 195 2.78 23.71 -2.04
C TYR A 195 3.01 24.71 -3.17
N MET A 196 4.00 24.45 -4.00
CA MET A 196 4.30 25.24 -5.20
C MET A 196 4.13 24.43 -6.46
N LYS A 197 3.80 25.10 -7.56
CA LYS A 197 3.71 24.51 -8.90
C LYS A 197 4.65 25.23 -9.82
N ARG A 198 5.51 24.48 -10.50
CA ARG A 198 6.35 24.96 -11.59
C ARG A 198 5.76 24.53 -12.91
N ALA A 199 5.42 25.47 -13.77
CA ALA A 199 4.94 25.21 -15.10
C ALA A 199 6.12 25.15 -16.07
N ILE A 200 6.27 24.01 -16.75
CA ILE A 200 7.38 23.79 -17.68
C ILE A 200 6.82 23.77 -19.10
N SER A 201 7.36 24.63 -19.96
CA SER A 201 7.00 24.66 -21.37
C SER A 201 7.58 23.45 -22.10
N LEU A 202 6.77 22.82 -22.94
CA LEU A 202 7.24 21.77 -23.84
C LEU A 202 8.17 22.36 -24.89
N THR A 203 9.20 21.63 -25.27
CA THR A 203 10.04 21.98 -26.42
C THR A 203 9.23 21.86 -27.72
N ASP A 204 9.70 22.51 -28.80
CA ASP A 204 9.02 22.44 -30.12
C ASP A 204 8.90 20.98 -30.59
N GLU A 205 9.91 20.18 -30.35
CA GLU A 205 9.88 18.76 -30.67
C GLU A 205 8.81 18.01 -29.86
N GLN A 206 8.75 18.23 -28.55
CA GLN A 206 7.69 17.65 -27.70
C GLN A 206 6.30 18.11 -28.16
N GLN A 207 6.12 19.40 -28.45
CA GLN A 207 4.83 19.94 -28.92
C GLN A 207 4.38 19.26 -30.20
N LYS A 208 5.27 19.08 -31.19
CA LYS A 208 5.00 18.41 -32.44
C LYS A 208 4.55 16.97 -32.22
N VAL A 209 5.32 16.19 -31.45
CA VAL A 209 5.01 14.78 -31.18
C VAL A 209 3.72 14.67 -30.34
N TYR A 210 3.55 15.52 -29.35
CA TYR A 210 2.35 15.56 -28.51
C TYR A 210 1.07 15.86 -29.36
N LYS A 211 1.14 16.83 -30.23
CA LYS A 211 0.01 17.20 -31.15
C LYS A 211 -0.36 16.03 -32.03
N GLN A 212 0.60 15.41 -32.71
CA GLN A 212 0.39 14.23 -33.53
C GLN A 212 -0.27 13.07 -32.74
N MET A 213 0.26 12.75 -31.57
CA MET A 213 -0.30 11.70 -30.72
C MET A 213 -1.71 12.03 -30.22
N LYS A 214 -1.98 13.30 -29.90
CA LYS A 214 -3.29 13.77 -29.45
C LYS A 214 -4.32 13.65 -30.59
N GLU A 215 -3.97 14.01 -31.81
CA GLU A 215 -4.84 13.89 -32.97
C GLU A 215 -5.16 12.42 -33.28
N GLN A 216 -4.19 11.53 -33.23
CA GLN A 216 -4.39 10.10 -33.36
C GLN A 216 -5.28 9.54 -32.22
N ALA A 217 -5.05 9.95 -30.98
CA ALA A 217 -5.87 9.55 -29.85
C ALA A 217 -7.34 10.00 -30.02
N LEU A 218 -7.57 11.23 -30.48
CA LEU A 218 -8.91 11.75 -30.76
C LEU A 218 -9.59 10.99 -31.92
N ALA A 219 -8.85 10.67 -32.98
CA ALA A 219 -9.36 9.90 -34.10
C ALA A 219 -9.77 8.47 -33.68
N ILE A 220 -9.01 7.87 -32.77
CA ILE A 220 -9.33 6.57 -32.16
C ILE A 220 -10.59 6.68 -31.27
N LEU A 221 -10.67 7.70 -30.42
CA LEU A 221 -11.81 7.92 -29.52
C LEU A 221 -13.12 8.19 -30.24
N ASN A 222 -13.07 8.84 -31.40
CA ASN A 222 -14.24 9.13 -32.23
C ASN A 222 -14.78 7.90 -32.99
N LYS A 223 -14.01 6.81 -33.11
CA LYS A 223 -14.51 5.55 -33.64
C LYS A 223 -15.31 4.84 -32.52
N LYS A 224 -16.57 4.51 -32.78
CA LYS A 224 -17.52 3.87 -31.82
C LYS A 224 -17.08 2.55 -31.18
N THR A 225 -15.88 2.07 -31.46
CA THR A 225 -15.33 0.76 -31.05
C THR A 225 -14.15 0.88 -30.07
N VAL A 226 -13.97 2.03 -29.39
CA VAL A 226 -12.82 2.19 -28.47
C VAL A 226 -13.07 1.49 -27.15
N THR A 227 -12.17 0.58 -26.79
CA THR A 227 -12.12 0.01 -25.44
C THR A 227 -11.47 1.00 -24.48
N THR A 228 -11.89 0.97 -23.19
CA THR A 228 -11.31 1.80 -22.12
C THR A 228 -9.79 1.62 -22.03
N VAL A 229 -9.29 0.43 -22.34
CA VAL A 229 -7.85 0.11 -22.35
C VAL A 229 -7.09 0.94 -23.39
N ASN A 230 -7.63 1.08 -24.60
CA ASN A 230 -6.98 1.87 -25.66
C ASN A 230 -6.93 3.36 -25.31
N ALA A 231 -8.01 3.91 -24.72
CA ALA A 231 -8.03 5.30 -24.26
C ALA A 231 -6.99 5.57 -23.16
N LEU A 232 -6.89 4.67 -22.18
CA LEU A 232 -5.91 4.79 -21.11
C LEU A 232 -4.47 4.72 -21.64
N SER A 233 -4.20 3.80 -22.55
CA SER A 233 -2.88 3.68 -23.19
C SER A 233 -2.46 4.96 -23.91
N GLN A 234 -3.38 5.61 -24.60
CA GLN A 234 -3.09 6.89 -25.29
C GLN A 234 -2.78 8.01 -24.28
N LEU A 235 -3.52 8.09 -23.18
CA LEU A 235 -3.24 9.07 -22.12
C LEU A 235 -1.85 8.83 -21.49
N MET A 236 -1.47 7.58 -21.27
CA MET A 236 -0.14 7.24 -20.77
C MET A 236 0.97 7.66 -21.74
N ARG A 237 0.79 7.47 -23.05
CA ARG A 237 1.74 7.92 -24.08
C ARG A 237 1.87 9.44 -24.11
N LEU A 238 0.77 10.17 -24.02
CA LEU A 238 0.80 11.63 -23.94
C LEU A 238 1.57 12.10 -22.69
N GLN A 239 1.37 11.43 -21.57
CA GLN A 239 2.12 11.71 -20.34
C GLN A 239 3.62 11.41 -20.51
N GLN A 240 4.00 10.29 -21.11
CA GLN A 240 5.40 9.97 -21.42
C GLN A 240 6.07 11.04 -22.27
N ILE A 241 5.40 11.51 -23.33
CA ILE A 241 5.92 12.59 -24.19
C ILE A 241 6.21 13.85 -23.37
N THR A 242 5.31 14.23 -22.44
CA THR A 242 5.57 15.37 -21.55
C THR A 242 6.71 15.12 -20.59
N CYS A 243 7.03 13.86 -20.30
CA CYS A 243 8.20 13.45 -19.51
C CYS A 243 9.50 13.39 -20.31
N GLY A 244 9.46 13.58 -21.64
CA GLY A 244 10.64 13.57 -22.51
C GLY A 244 11.01 12.21 -23.06
N HIS A 245 10.09 11.26 -23.08
CA HIS A 245 10.27 9.96 -23.71
C HIS A 245 8.94 9.37 -24.16
N PHE A 246 8.97 8.38 -25.02
CA PHE A 246 7.81 7.53 -25.30
C PHE A 246 8.25 6.11 -25.69
N VAL A 247 7.37 5.16 -25.49
CA VAL A 247 7.59 3.77 -25.88
C VAL A 247 6.88 3.55 -27.21
N ALA A 248 7.63 3.19 -28.25
CA ALA A 248 7.08 2.84 -29.56
C ALA A 248 6.36 1.49 -29.51
N ASP A 249 5.61 1.15 -30.57
CA ASP A 249 4.83 -0.09 -30.64
C ASP A 249 5.70 -1.36 -30.65
N ASP A 250 6.96 -1.25 -31.08
CA ASP A 250 7.98 -2.31 -31.05
C ASP A 250 8.64 -2.51 -29.66
N GLY A 251 8.23 -1.71 -28.67
CA GLY A 251 8.78 -1.72 -27.31
C GLY A 251 10.04 -0.89 -27.12
N THR A 252 10.56 -0.25 -28.16
CA THR A 252 11.72 0.64 -28.04
C THR A 252 11.36 1.94 -27.35
N THR A 253 12.23 2.44 -26.48
CA THR A 253 12.05 3.73 -25.82
C THR A 253 12.84 4.79 -26.59
N GLN A 254 12.15 5.83 -27.06
CA GLN A 254 12.75 6.98 -27.69
C GLN A 254 12.78 8.17 -26.73
N GLU A 255 13.90 8.87 -26.70
CA GLU A 255 14.06 10.10 -25.91
C GLU A 255 13.68 11.32 -26.75
N ILE A 256 13.06 12.27 -26.09
CA ILE A 256 12.67 13.56 -26.67
C ILE A 256 13.31 14.65 -25.79
N LYS A 257 13.99 15.60 -26.43
CA LYS A 257 14.55 16.74 -25.70
C LYS A 257 13.48 17.46 -24.89
N ASN A 258 13.74 17.69 -23.61
CA ASN A 258 12.77 18.32 -22.70
C ASN A 258 13.46 19.28 -21.75
N ASN A 259 12.67 20.18 -21.14
CA ASN A 259 13.16 21.20 -20.20
C ASN A 259 13.05 20.77 -18.72
N ARG A 260 12.54 19.55 -18.43
CA ARG A 260 12.24 19.13 -17.04
C ARG A 260 13.49 18.97 -16.19
N LEU A 261 14.58 18.45 -16.77
CA LEU A 261 15.81 18.26 -16.02
C LEU A 261 16.42 19.60 -15.62
N ASN A 262 16.44 20.58 -16.52
CA ASN A 262 16.96 21.92 -16.21
C ASN A 262 16.13 22.56 -15.09
N GLU A 263 14.81 22.56 -15.20
CA GLU A 263 13.92 23.08 -14.15
C GLU A 263 14.06 22.33 -12.82
N LEU A 264 14.31 21.02 -12.86
CA LEU A 264 14.57 20.25 -11.65
C LEU A 264 15.89 20.68 -11.00
N MET A 265 16.93 20.91 -11.78
CA MET A 265 18.22 21.41 -11.26
C MET A 265 18.07 22.80 -10.65
N ASP A 266 17.34 23.70 -11.32
CA ASP A 266 17.06 25.03 -10.79
C ASP A 266 16.31 24.96 -9.44
N ILE A 267 15.32 24.04 -9.31
CA ILE A 267 14.62 23.81 -8.04
C ILE A 267 15.56 23.27 -6.97
N LEU A 268 16.45 22.34 -7.33
CA LEU A 268 17.39 21.75 -6.37
C LEU A 268 18.41 22.79 -5.88
N ASP A 269 18.81 23.72 -6.72
CA ASP A 269 19.69 24.83 -6.35
C ASP A 269 19.00 25.84 -5.40
N GLU A 270 17.66 25.94 -5.46
CA GLU A 270 16.88 26.77 -4.54
C GLU A 270 16.64 26.10 -3.17
N VAL A 271 16.80 24.77 -3.07
CA VAL A 271 16.47 24.01 -1.85
C VAL A 271 17.69 23.84 -0.96
N GLU A 272 17.64 24.44 0.23
CA GLU A 272 18.60 24.16 1.29
C GLU A 272 18.28 22.83 1.98
N GLY A 273 19.15 21.82 1.82
CA GLY A 273 19.03 20.55 2.53
C GLY A 273 18.74 19.36 1.64
N LYS A 274 17.95 18.41 2.16
CA LYS A 274 17.68 17.12 1.48
C LYS A 274 16.40 17.21 0.66
N ALA A 275 16.44 16.77 -0.59
CA ALA A 275 15.28 16.66 -1.47
C ALA A 275 14.88 15.19 -1.69
N ILE A 276 13.58 14.93 -1.80
CA ILE A 276 13.03 13.65 -2.24
C ILE A 276 12.31 13.88 -3.56
N ILE A 277 12.79 13.22 -4.62
CA ILE A 277 12.23 13.36 -5.96
C ILE A 277 11.35 12.16 -6.25
N TRP A 278 10.05 12.40 -6.48
CA TRP A 278 9.10 11.38 -6.87
C TRP A 278 8.92 11.39 -8.37
N VAL A 279 9.15 10.27 -9.01
CA VAL A 279 8.99 10.08 -10.45
C VAL A 279 7.96 8.99 -10.75
N HIS A 280 7.33 9.09 -11.90
CA HIS A 280 6.30 8.12 -12.30
C HIS A 280 6.87 6.98 -13.15
N TRP A 281 7.89 7.27 -13.97
CA TRP A 281 8.47 6.32 -14.91
C TRP A 281 9.87 5.90 -14.47
N GLN A 282 10.19 4.61 -14.66
CA GLN A 282 11.55 4.12 -14.40
C GLN A 282 12.61 4.86 -15.24
N LYS A 283 12.23 5.31 -16.45
CA LYS A 283 13.11 6.08 -17.32
C LYS A 283 13.52 7.42 -16.68
N ASP A 284 12.60 8.07 -15.96
CA ASP A 284 12.89 9.34 -15.27
C ASP A 284 13.93 9.19 -14.15
N VAL A 285 14.21 7.96 -13.67
CA VAL A 285 15.25 7.68 -12.66
C VAL A 285 16.64 7.59 -13.30
N GLN A 286 16.70 7.35 -14.62
CA GLN A 286 17.94 7.11 -15.35
C GLN A 286 18.51 8.39 -15.98
N ILE A 287 17.77 9.48 -15.91
CA ILE A 287 18.16 10.79 -16.40
C ILE A 287 18.83 11.59 -15.27
#